data_85d69eee00de6632390f1f26a534440b
#
_entry.id   85d69eee00de6632390f1f26a534440b
#
_cell.length_a   1.000
_cell.length_b   1.000
_cell.length_c   1.000
_cell.angle_alpha   90.00
_cell.angle_beta   90.00
_cell.angle_gamma   90.00
#
_symmetry.space_group_name_H-M   'P 1'
#
loop_
_entity.id
_entity.type
_entity.pdbx_description
1 polymer ?
#
loop_
_entity_poly.entity_id
_entity_poly.type
_entity_poly.pdbx_seq_one_letter_code
_entity_poly.pdbx_strand_id
1 'polypeptide(L)'
;MNRQLSEIGTIPVTTSIIESLYPELKSANKKVTWLEKQGVIIRLKRGLYVVNPEHSGKTLSSELIANHLYTPSYISMSTALRYYGLIPEAVYVHQSMTVKHSRNFQTPVGSYDYKYISREAFSIGVRSMHKGDYAFLIASPEKALCDLIANSSKVILRYMKDVETYLEQDIRMDMDEFYNMDATIFEDYINVGKKADSISTLLKFLRR
;
A
#
# COMPACT_ATOMS: atom_id res chain seq x y z
N MET A 1 5.89 29.28 12.23
CA MET A 1 5.61 28.30 11.16
C MET A 1 4.49 28.84 10.30
N ASN A 2 4.53 28.68 8.95
CA ASN A 2 3.43 29.13 8.10
C ASN A 2 2.20 28.24 8.40
N ARG A 3 1.07 28.86 8.79
CA ARG A 3 -0.19 28.18 9.11
C ARG A 3 -0.63 27.24 7.97
N GLN A 4 -0.48 27.68 6.73
CA GLN A 4 -0.80 26.89 5.54
C GLN A 4 0.01 25.59 5.44
N LEU A 5 1.28 25.57 5.86
CA LEU A 5 2.08 24.35 5.83
C LEU A 5 1.60 23.31 6.87
N SER A 6 1.15 23.78 8.05
CA SER A 6 0.58 22.87 9.05
C SER A 6 -0.79 22.31 8.65
N GLU A 7 -1.56 23.06 7.85
CA GLU A 7 -2.87 22.63 7.32
C GLU A 7 -2.75 21.51 6.29
N ILE A 8 -1.61 21.36 5.56
CA ILE A 8 -1.34 20.20 4.70
C ILE A 8 -1.40 18.89 5.48
N GLY A 9 -0.99 18.92 6.75
CA GLY A 9 -1.09 17.78 7.64
C GLY A 9 -0.27 16.58 7.19
N THR A 10 -0.94 15.44 6.98
CA THR A 10 -0.28 14.15 6.64
C THR A 10 -0.15 13.90 5.14
N ILE A 11 -0.71 14.76 4.30
CA ILE A 11 -0.75 14.55 2.84
C ILE A 11 0.65 14.76 2.24
N PRO A 12 1.20 13.78 1.50
CA PRO A 12 2.42 13.97 0.76
C PRO A 12 2.26 15.04 -0.33
N VAL A 13 3.17 16.01 -0.38
CA VAL A 13 3.10 17.16 -1.29
C VAL A 13 4.35 17.28 -2.14
N THR A 14 4.17 17.82 -3.35
CA THR A 14 5.28 18.05 -4.27
C THR A 14 6.00 19.36 -3.93
N THR A 15 7.24 19.50 -4.46
CA THR A 15 7.99 20.76 -4.38
C THR A 15 7.15 21.95 -4.83
N SER A 16 6.43 21.85 -5.95
CA SER A 16 5.61 22.92 -6.51
C SER A 16 4.46 23.36 -5.58
N ILE A 17 3.84 22.42 -4.86
CA ILE A 17 2.81 22.75 -3.86
C ILE A 17 3.44 23.54 -2.71
N ILE A 18 4.61 23.12 -2.21
CA ILE A 18 5.28 23.86 -1.13
C ILE A 18 5.69 25.26 -1.62
N GLU A 19 6.22 25.38 -2.84
CA GLU A 19 6.60 26.66 -3.44
C GLU A 19 5.41 27.61 -3.57
N SER A 20 4.23 27.11 -3.94
CA SER A 20 3.01 27.92 -4.08
C SER A 20 2.51 28.53 -2.77
N LEU A 21 2.97 28.01 -1.61
CA LEU A 21 2.67 28.62 -0.30
C LEU A 21 3.51 29.88 0.00
N TYR A 22 4.49 30.20 -0.85
CA TYR A 22 5.43 31.32 -0.66
C TYR A 22 5.55 32.17 -1.95
N PRO A 23 4.43 32.67 -2.49
CA PRO A 23 4.42 33.37 -3.78
C PRO A 23 5.25 34.67 -3.78
N GLU A 24 5.50 35.25 -2.60
CA GLU A 24 6.29 36.46 -2.41
C GLU A 24 7.80 36.21 -2.56
N LEU A 25 8.27 34.97 -2.54
CA LEU A 25 9.69 34.63 -2.58
C LEU A 25 10.20 34.49 -4.02
N LYS A 26 11.19 35.29 -4.43
CA LYS A 26 11.89 35.19 -5.73
C LYS A 26 12.55 33.80 -5.95
N SER A 27 12.84 33.05 -4.89
CA SER A 27 13.53 31.76 -4.93
C SER A 27 12.86 30.76 -3.96
N ALA A 28 11.61 30.42 -4.21
CA ALA A 28 10.82 29.53 -3.36
C ALA A 28 11.46 28.13 -3.18
N ASN A 29 12.23 27.63 -4.17
CA ASN A 29 12.99 26.40 -4.07
C ASN A 29 14.05 26.41 -2.95
N LYS A 30 14.68 27.57 -2.69
CA LYS A 30 15.60 27.72 -1.54
C LYS A 30 14.86 27.59 -0.21
N LYS A 31 13.60 28.03 -0.17
CA LYS A 31 12.73 27.90 1.00
C LYS A 31 12.43 26.40 1.27
N VAL A 32 12.13 25.61 0.25
CA VAL A 32 11.93 24.14 0.39
C VAL A 32 13.18 23.47 0.97
N THR A 33 14.36 23.79 0.43
CA THR A 33 15.64 23.27 0.96
C THR A 33 15.88 23.69 2.40
N TRP A 34 15.53 24.92 2.75
CA TRP A 34 15.65 25.43 4.12
C TRP A 34 14.70 24.68 5.08
N LEU A 35 13.41 24.51 4.69
CA LEU A 35 12.41 23.77 5.47
C LEU A 35 12.86 22.33 5.76
N GLU A 36 13.44 21.65 4.75
CA GLU A 36 13.99 20.32 4.90
C GLU A 36 15.17 20.30 5.89
N LYS A 37 16.12 21.24 5.76
CA LYS A 37 17.27 21.35 6.67
C LYS A 37 16.86 21.65 8.12
N GLN A 38 15.75 22.37 8.31
CA GLN A 38 15.21 22.67 9.64
C GLN A 38 14.32 21.52 10.18
N GLY A 39 14.16 20.42 9.44
CA GLY A 39 13.32 19.29 9.83
C GLY A 39 11.82 19.58 9.84
N VAL A 40 11.38 20.72 9.26
CA VAL A 40 9.95 21.07 9.17
C VAL A 40 9.22 20.17 8.19
N ILE A 41 9.89 19.79 7.11
CA ILE A 41 9.42 18.81 6.13
C ILE A 41 10.42 17.66 6.02
N ILE A 42 9.92 16.46 5.76
CA ILE A 42 10.70 15.23 5.57
C ILE A 42 10.61 14.83 4.10
N ARG A 43 11.76 14.65 3.46
CA ARG A 43 11.82 14.18 2.06
C ARG A 43 11.53 12.69 1.98
N LEU A 44 10.52 12.31 1.21
CA LEU A 44 10.20 10.92 0.88
C LEU A 44 11.01 10.42 -0.32
N LYS A 45 11.10 11.25 -1.35
CA LYS A 45 11.94 11.11 -2.55
C LYS A 45 12.19 12.49 -3.16
N ARG A 46 13.00 12.56 -4.21
CA ARG A 46 13.21 13.82 -4.95
C ARG A 46 11.86 14.41 -5.37
N GLY A 47 11.58 15.61 -4.90
CA GLY A 47 10.39 16.37 -5.25
C GLY A 47 9.10 15.98 -4.53
N LEU A 48 9.15 15.10 -3.51
CA LEU A 48 7.99 14.69 -2.70
C LEU A 48 8.34 14.72 -1.21
N TYR A 49 7.51 15.38 -0.42
CA TYR A 49 7.72 15.62 1.00
C TYR A 49 6.46 15.40 1.82
N VAL A 50 6.62 15.20 3.12
CA VAL A 50 5.56 15.28 4.14
C VAL A 50 5.95 16.32 5.18
N VAL A 51 4.97 16.92 5.84
CA VAL A 51 5.22 17.78 6.99
C VAL A 51 5.60 16.90 8.18
N ASN A 52 6.65 17.27 8.91
CA ASN A 52 7.08 16.52 10.10
C ASN A 52 5.95 16.55 11.15
N PRO A 53 5.57 15.37 11.73
CA PRO A 53 4.58 15.26 12.80
C PRO A 53 4.82 16.22 13.97
N GLU A 54 6.07 16.46 14.34
CA GLU A 54 6.43 17.43 15.41
C GLU A 54 5.95 18.85 15.12
N HIS A 55 5.79 19.20 13.83
CA HIS A 55 5.34 20.52 13.41
C HIS A 55 3.86 20.55 13.01
N SER A 56 3.31 19.47 12.49
CA SER A 56 1.89 19.40 12.08
C SER A 56 0.97 18.98 13.24
N GLY A 57 1.49 18.29 14.25
CA GLY A 57 0.71 17.66 15.31
C GLY A 57 -0.12 16.46 14.81
N LYS A 58 0.07 16.02 13.57
CA LYS A 58 -0.68 14.92 12.94
C LYS A 58 0.22 13.73 12.67
N THR A 59 -0.27 12.53 12.98
CA THR A 59 0.44 11.26 12.67
C THR A 59 0.46 11.01 11.17
N LEU A 60 1.62 10.58 10.63
CA LEU A 60 1.74 10.20 9.23
C LEU A 60 0.99 8.89 8.97
N SER A 61 0.37 8.79 7.78
CA SER A 61 -0.20 7.54 7.28
C SER A 61 0.76 6.90 6.29
N SER A 62 1.25 5.72 6.65
CA SER A 62 2.11 4.92 5.77
C SER A 62 1.38 4.50 4.50
N GLU A 63 0.06 4.24 4.60
CA GLU A 63 -0.80 3.85 3.49
C GLU A 63 -0.94 4.99 2.48
N LEU A 64 -1.21 6.20 2.98
CA LEU A 64 -1.31 7.40 2.12
C LEU A 64 0.05 7.73 1.47
N ILE A 65 1.14 7.64 2.23
CA ILE A 65 2.50 7.82 1.71
C ILE A 65 2.79 6.81 0.61
N ALA A 66 2.47 5.52 0.80
CA ALA A 66 2.69 4.50 -0.21
C ALA A 66 1.96 4.82 -1.52
N ASN A 67 0.70 5.25 -1.46
CA ASN A 67 -0.06 5.60 -2.66
C ASN A 67 0.54 6.81 -3.42
N HIS A 68 1.12 7.80 -2.71
CA HIS A 68 1.73 8.99 -3.32
C HIS A 68 3.17 8.76 -3.78
N LEU A 69 3.90 7.88 -3.09
CA LEU A 69 5.32 7.66 -3.34
C LEU A 69 5.58 7.06 -4.74
N TYR A 70 4.69 6.17 -5.22
CA TYR A 70 4.84 5.55 -6.53
C TYR A 70 3.49 5.28 -7.21
N THR A 71 2.83 6.31 -7.70
CA THR A 71 1.50 6.30 -8.33
C THR A 71 1.56 5.85 -9.80
N PRO A 72 0.58 5.08 -10.34
CA PRO A 72 -0.54 4.50 -9.61
C PRO A 72 -0.14 3.25 -8.83
N SER A 73 -0.67 3.10 -7.63
CA SER A 73 -0.46 1.93 -6.78
C SER A 73 -1.58 1.80 -5.74
N TYR A 74 -1.72 0.63 -5.18
CA TYR A 74 -2.58 0.35 -4.02
C TYR A 74 -1.85 -0.55 -3.01
N ILE A 75 -2.18 -0.40 -1.74
CA ILE A 75 -1.68 -1.27 -0.65
C ILE A 75 -2.19 -2.68 -0.85
N SER A 76 -1.33 -3.70 -0.71
CA SER A 76 -1.71 -5.09 -0.92
C SER A 76 -0.87 -6.08 -0.10
N MET A 77 -1.02 -7.36 -0.43
CA MET A 77 -0.27 -8.47 0.16
C MET A 77 -0.37 -8.46 1.70
N SER A 78 0.71 -8.81 2.41
CA SER A 78 0.70 -8.89 3.88
C SER A 78 0.35 -7.55 4.54
N THR A 79 0.68 -6.41 3.92
CA THR A 79 0.31 -5.09 4.46
C THR A 79 -1.20 -4.89 4.50
N ALA A 80 -1.92 -5.26 3.43
CA ALA A 80 -3.37 -5.17 3.40
C ALA A 80 -4.03 -6.22 4.32
N LEU A 81 -3.56 -7.46 4.31
CA LEU A 81 -4.08 -8.51 5.19
C LEU A 81 -3.91 -8.12 6.67
N ARG A 82 -2.78 -7.54 7.04
CA ARG A 82 -2.55 -7.01 8.39
C ARG A 82 -3.45 -5.83 8.72
N TYR A 83 -3.67 -4.93 7.76
CA TYR A 83 -4.58 -3.78 7.94
C TYR A 83 -5.99 -4.22 8.31
N TYR A 84 -6.48 -5.31 7.70
CA TYR A 84 -7.78 -5.91 8.03
C TYR A 84 -7.76 -6.82 9.25
N GLY A 85 -6.61 -7.04 9.89
CA GLY A 85 -6.47 -7.91 11.05
C GLY A 85 -6.46 -9.41 10.75
N LEU A 86 -6.34 -9.80 9.48
CA LEU A 86 -6.44 -11.18 9.01
C LEU A 86 -5.20 -12.04 9.27
N ILE A 87 -4.06 -11.42 9.50
CA ILE A 87 -2.80 -12.10 9.85
C ILE A 87 -2.15 -11.41 11.05
N PRO A 88 -1.50 -12.16 11.97
CA PRO A 88 -0.91 -11.61 13.18
C PRO A 88 0.46 -10.95 12.95
N GLU A 89 1.15 -11.28 11.84
CA GLU A 89 2.52 -10.86 11.58
C GLU A 89 2.68 -9.34 11.51
N ALA A 90 3.74 -8.83 12.18
CA ALA A 90 4.15 -7.45 12.00
C ALA A 90 4.72 -7.25 10.59
N VAL A 91 4.25 -6.21 9.89
CA VAL A 91 4.72 -5.86 8.54
C VAL A 91 5.61 -4.63 8.65
N TYR A 92 6.93 -4.82 8.46
CA TYR A 92 7.92 -3.75 8.54
C TYR A 92 8.14 -3.00 7.22
N VAL A 93 7.73 -3.61 6.11
CA VAL A 93 7.84 -3.05 4.76
C VAL A 93 6.45 -2.91 4.18
N HIS A 94 6.03 -1.69 3.87
CA HIS A 94 4.73 -1.42 3.27
C HIS A 94 4.70 -1.93 1.83
N GLN A 95 3.90 -2.96 1.58
CA GLN A 95 3.80 -3.64 0.29
C GLN A 95 2.64 -3.08 -0.53
N SER A 96 2.91 -2.81 -1.79
CA SER A 96 1.93 -2.25 -2.74
C SER A 96 2.06 -2.91 -4.10
N MET A 97 0.98 -2.89 -4.86
CA MET A 97 0.97 -3.28 -6.27
C MET A 97 0.92 -2.06 -7.17
N THR A 98 1.58 -2.14 -8.34
CA THR A 98 1.63 -1.07 -9.33
C THR A 98 1.67 -1.62 -10.75
N VAL A 99 1.15 -0.87 -11.71
CA VAL A 99 1.29 -1.17 -13.16
C VAL A 99 2.64 -0.75 -13.74
N LYS A 100 3.50 -0.14 -12.93
CA LYS A 100 4.88 0.23 -13.27
C LYS A 100 5.86 -0.88 -12.90
N HIS A 101 7.12 -0.74 -13.28
CA HIS A 101 8.18 -1.66 -12.86
C HIS A 101 8.27 -1.76 -11.33
N SER A 102 8.54 -2.97 -10.84
CA SER A 102 8.77 -3.19 -9.40
C SER A 102 9.90 -2.31 -8.88
N ARG A 103 9.71 -1.74 -7.69
CA ARG A 103 10.66 -0.80 -7.10
C ARG A 103 10.54 -0.74 -5.59
N ASN A 104 11.70 -0.55 -4.92
CA ASN A 104 11.77 -0.35 -3.48
C ASN A 104 12.18 1.10 -3.17
N PHE A 105 11.62 1.64 -2.10
CA PHE A 105 12.00 2.94 -1.55
C PHE A 105 12.32 2.80 -0.06
N GLN A 106 13.47 3.35 0.32
CA GLN A 106 13.85 3.58 1.70
C GLN A 106 13.68 5.06 1.99
N THR A 107 12.88 5.40 2.98
CA THR A 107 12.61 6.79 3.36
C THR A 107 12.86 6.97 4.86
N PRO A 108 13.03 8.20 5.36
CA PRO A 108 13.15 8.43 6.81
C PRO A 108 11.93 7.99 7.63
N VAL A 109 10.78 7.77 6.97
CA VAL A 109 9.50 7.42 7.62
C VAL A 109 9.04 5.98 7.38
N GLY A 110 9.85 5.16 6.69
CA GLY A 110 9.55 3.75 6.46
C GLY A 110 10.05 3.22 5.12
N SER A 111 9.91 1.90 4.97
CA SER A 111 10.32 1.13 3.80
C SER A 111 9.09 0.74 2.98
N TYR A 112 9.17 0.88 1.66
CA TYR A 112 8.06 0.65 0.73
C TYR A 112 8.50 -0.24 -0.42
N ASP A 113 7.76 -1.32 -0.67
CA ASP A 113 8.02 -2.29 -1.74
C ASP A 113 6.84 -2.32 -2.71
N TYR A 114 7.12 -2.10 -4.00
CA TYR A 114 6.13 -2.10 -5.07
C TYR A 114 6.40 -3.26 -6.01
N LYS A 115 5.40 -4.12 -6.19
CA LYS A 115 5.42 -5.24 -7.13
C LYS A 115 4.58 -4.92 -8.35
N TYR A 116 5.03 -5.40 -9.49
CA TYR A 116 4.32 -5.24 -10.75
C TYR A 116 3.07 -6.13 -10.82
N ILE A 117 1.98 -5.54 -11.32
CA ILE A 117 0.76 -6.23 -11.70
C ILE A 117 0.31 -5.79 -13.10
N SER A 118 -0.33 -6.68 -13.86
CA SER A 118 -0.92 -6.33 -15.16
C SER A 118 -2.05 -5.30 -15.01
N ARG A 119 -2.33 -4.55 -16.07
CA ARG A 119 -3.39 -3.54 -16.06
C ARG A 119 -4.77 -4.16 -15.87
N GLU A 120 -4.98 -5.34 -16.45
CA GLU A 120 -6.23 -6.10 -16.41
C GLU A 120 -6.55 -6.54 -14.96
N ALA A 121 -5.53 -6.94 -14.22
CA ALA A 121 -5.69 -7.37 -12.83
C ALA A 121 -5.64 -6.22 -11.81
N PHE A 122 -5.24 -5.00 -12.23
CA PHE A 122 -4.98 -3.89 -11.30
C PHE A 122 -6.22 -3.43 -10.54
N SER A 123 -7.38 -3.32 -11.20
CA SER A 123 -8.60 -2.76 -10.61
C SER A 123 -9.44 -3.76 -9.83
N ILE A 124 -9.22 -5.08 -10.02
CA ILE A 124 -9.99 -6.14 -9.35
C ILE A 124 -9.82 -6.01 -7.85
N GLY A 125 -10.95 -5.93 -7.11
CA GLY A 125 -10.94 -5.91 -5.64
C GLY A 125 -10.19 -4.74 -4.99
N VAL A 126 -9.89 -3.65 -5.73
CA VAL A 126 -9.28 -2.44 -5.14
C VAL A 126 -10.36 -1.54 -4.58
N ARG A 127 -10.16 -1.07 -3.36
CA ARG A 127 -11.12 -0.24 -2.60
C ARG A 127 -10.45 1.08 -2.19
N SER A 128 -11.27 2.14 -2.06
CA SER A 128 -10.86 3.39 -1.43
C SER A 128 -11.28 3.36 0.04
N MET A 129 -10.28 3.45 0.93
CA MET A 129 -10.51 3.52 2.37
C MET A 129 -10.35 4.95 2.85
N HIS A 130 -11.37 5.43 3.58
CA HIS A 130 -11.36 6.75 4.19
C HIS A 130 -10.88 6.69 5.64
N LYS A 131 -9.98 7.61 6.02
CA LYS A 131 -9.49 7.75 7.38
C LYS A 131 -9.36 9.23 7.74
N GLY A 132 -10.34 9.76 8.48
CA GLY A 132 -10.40 11.20 8.75
C GLY A 132 -10.51 12.01 7.46
N ASP A 133 -9.55 12.90 7.24
CA ASP A 133 -9.54 13.90 6.14
C ASP A 133 -8.92 13.37 4.82
N TYR A 134 -8.54 12.09 4.75
CA TYR A 134 -7.90 11.54 3.56
C TYR A 134 -8.42 10.14 3.20
N ALA A 135 -8.14 9.73 1.97
CA ALA A 135 -8.41 8.39 1.50
C ALA A 135 -7.17 7.79 0.82
N PHE A 136 -7.08 6.47 0.82
CA PHE A 136 -6.03 5.72 0.15
C PHE A 136 -6.59 4.46 -0.52
N LEU A 137 -5.89 3.97 -1.54
CA LEU A 137 -6.27 2.76 -2.25
C LEU A 137 -5.62 1.54 -1.60
N ILE A 138 -6.44 0.52 -1.36
CA ILE A 138 -6.02 -0.75 -0.76
C ILE A 138 -6.76 -1.91 -1.44
N ALA A 139 -6.08 -3.05 -1.56
CA ALA A 139 -6.71 -4.31 -1.98
C ALA A 139 -7.75 -4.76 -0.95
N SER A 140 -8.86 -5.34 -1.40
CA SER A 140 -9.72 -6.14 -0.54
C SER A 140 -8.97 -7.34 0.05
N PRO A 141 -9.45 -7.99 1.10
CA PRO A 141 -8.83 -9.19 1.66
C PRO A 141 -8.51 -10.27 0.61
N GLU A 142 -9.48 -10.58 -0.24
CA GLU A 142 -9.38 -11.56 -1.32
C GLU A 142 -8.28 -11.19 -2.31
N LYS A 143 -8.30 -9.94 -2.75
CA LYS A 143 -7.31 -9.41 -3.68
C LYS A 143 -5.91 -9.39 -3.08
N ALA A 144 -5.78 -9.01 -1.82
CA ALA A 144 -4.51 -9.00 -1.11
C ALA A 144 -3.90 -10.40 -1.00
N LEU A 145 -4.74 -11.41 -0.75
CA LEU A 145 -4.34 -12.81 -0.71
C LEU A 145 -3.91 -13.32 -2.09
N CYS A 146 -4.66 -12.99 -3.15
CA CYS A 146 -4.28 -13.30 -4.54
C CYS A 146 -2.91 -12.68 -4.90
N ASP A 147 -2.71 -11.41 -4.60
CA ASP A 147 -1.46 -10.71 -4.88
C ASP A 147 -0.28 -11.30 -4.09
N LEU A 148 -0.50 -11.71 -2.84
CA LEU A 148 0.51 -12.37 -2.01
C LEU A 148 0.95 -13.71 -2.59
N ILE A 149 0.01 -14.57 -2.97
CA ILE A 149 0.28 -15.86 -3.61
C ILE A 149 0.98 -15.65 -4.96
N ALA A 150 0.48 -14.73 -5.79
CA ALA A 150 1.00 -14.45 -7.12
C ALA A 150 2.46 -13.95 -7.11
N ASN A 151 2.85 -13.20 -6.10
CA ASN A 151 4.20 -12.61 -5.98
C ASN A 151 5.17 -13.42 -5.11
N SER A 152 4.73 -14.49 -4.45
CA SER A 152 5.61 -15.41 -3.73
C SER A 152 6.17 -16.47 -4.67
N SER A 153 7.48 -16.57 -4.84
CA SER A 153 8.11 -17.63 -5.65
C SER A 153 7.96 -19.03 -5.03
N LYS A 154 7.79 -19.10 -3.72
CA LYS A 154 7.77 -20.36 -2.96
C LYS A 154 6.37 -20.97 -2.82
N VAL A 155 5.31 -20.19 -2.98
CA VAL A 155 3.93 -20.65 -2.80
C VAL A 155 3.42 -21.26 -4.10
N ILE A 156 3.12 -22.54 -4.08
CA ILE A 156 2.48 -23.30 -5.16
C ILE A 156 1.41 -24.17 -4.51
N LEU A 157 0.14 -23.86 -4.73
CA LEU A 157 -1.01 -24.55 -4.13
C LEU A 157 -1.60 -25.51 -5.16
N ARG A 158 -1.20 -26.77 -5.11
CA ARG A 158 -1.70 -27.82 -6.03
C ARG A 158 -2.89 -28.58 -5.46
N TYR A 159 -2.87 -28.79 -4.16
CA TYR A 159 -3.86 -29.61 -3.44
C TYR A 159 -4.50 -28.81 -2.30
N MET A 160 -5.67 -29.25 -1.84
CA MET A 160 -6.39 -28.65 -0.71
C MET A 160 -5.53 -28.57 0.55
N LYS A 161 -4.71 -29.60 0.79
CA LYS A 161 -3.79 -29.64 1.93
C LYS A 161 -2.71 -28.54 1.85
N ASP A 162 -2.24 -28.20 0.64
CA ASP A 162 -1.27 -27.12 0.47
C ASP A 162 -1.91 -25.77 0.86
N VAL A 163 -3.19 -25.58 0.52
CA VAL A 163 -3.96 -24.38 0.90
C VAL A 163 -4.11 -24.29 2.41
N GLU A 164 -4.56 -25.35 3.05
CA GLU A 164 -4.72 -25.44 4.50
C GLU A 164 -3.41 -25.13 5.23
N THR A 165 -2.31 -25.78 4.84
CA THR A 165 -0.99 -25.54 5.42
C THR A 165 -0.56 -24.09 5.22
N TYR A 166 -0.73 -23.53 4.02
CA TYR A 166 -0.35 -22.16 3.72
C TYR A 166 -1.15 -21.13 4.54
N LEU A 167 -2.48 -21.28 4.60
CA LEU A 167 -3.33 -20.35 5.33
C LEU A 167 -3.12 -20.43 6.83
N GLU A 168 -3.14 -21.63 7.41
CA GLU A 168 -3.11 -21.83 8.87
C GLU A 168 -1.70 -21.77 9.46
N GLN A 169 -0.70 -22.36 8.78
CA GLN A 169 0.65 -22.50 9.33
C GLN A 169 1.63 -21.46 8.83
N ASP A 170 1.63 -21.15 7.51
CA ASP A 170 2.60 -20.22 6.95
C ASP A 170 2.24 -18.76 7.21
N ILE A 171 0.98 -18.36 6.94
CA ILE A 171 0.54 -16.98 7.13
C ILE A 171 -0.37 -16.78 8.34
N ARG A 172 -0.77 -17.84 9.02
CA ARG A 172 -1.63 -17.86 10.22
C ARG A 172 -2.86 -16.97 10.05
N MET A 173 -3.56 -17.19 8.93
CA MET A 173 -4.76 -16.42 8.58
C MET A 173 -5.91 -16.73 9.52
N ASP A 174 -6.70 -15.72 9.83
CA ASP A 174 -7.99 -15.92 10.48
C ASP A 174 -8.93 -16.69 9.54
N MET A 175 -9.20 -17.96 9.90
CA MET A 175 -9.95 -18.86 9.03
C MET A 175 -11.44 -18.53 9.02
N ASP A 176 -12.00 -17.97 10.08
CA ASP A 176 -13.40 -17.55 10.11
C ASP A 176 -13.62 -16.40 9.10
N GLU A 177 -12.70 -15.43 9.09
CA GLU A 177 -12.71 -14.34 8.11
C GLU A 177 -12.38 -14.84 6.69
N PHE A 178 -11.52 -15.84 6.54
CA PHE A 178 -11.24 -16.43 5.22
C PHE A 178 -12.51 -17.03 4.60
N TYR A 179 -13.30 -17.81 5.36
CA TYR A 179 -14.54 -18.41 4.84
C TYR A 179 -15.65 -17.40 4.53
N ASN A 180 -15.55 -16.17 5.02
CA ASN A 180 -16.45 -15.07 4.71
C ASN A 180 -16.03 -14.25 3.46
N MET A 181 -14.92 -14.62 2.79
CA MET A 181 -14.42 -13.88 1.63
C MET A 181 -15.33 -14.03 0.40
N ASP A 182 -15.35 -12.98 -0.44
CA ASP A 182 -16.10 -12.95 -1.69
C ASP A 182 -15.42 -13.80 -2.78
N ALA A 183 -16.06 -14.90 -3.13
CA ALA A 183 -15.57 -15.83 -4.16
C ALA A 183 -15.43 -15.17 -5.56
N THR A 184 -16.22 -14.13 -5.86
CA THR A 184 -16.23 -13.49 -7.19
C THR A 184 -14.91 -12.78 -7.49
N ILE A 185 -14.25 -12.22 -6.48
CA ILE A 185 -12.95 -11.56 -6.64
C ILE A 185 -11.86 -12.57 -7.02
N PHE A 186 -11.90 -13.78 -6.47
CA PHE A 186 -10.99 -14.87 -6.87
C PHE A 186 -11.25 -15.31 -8.31
N GLU A 187 -12.53 -15.46 -8.71
CA GLU A 187 -12.92 -15.80 -10.07
C GLU A 187 -12.41 -14.80 -11.09
N ASP A 188 -12.64 -13.51 -10.84
CA ASP A 188 -12.15 -12.43 -11.68
C ASP A 188 -10.62 -12.45 -11.79
N TYR A 189 -9.93 -12.68 -10.67
CA TYR A 189 -8.47 -12.73 -10.65
C TYR A 189 -7.89 -13.92 -11.42
N ILE A 190 -8.51 -15.09 -11.36
CA ILE A 190 -8.09 -16.31 -12.08
C ILE A 190 -7.98 -16.05 -13.59
N ASN A 191 -8.89 -15.23 -14.15
CA ASN A 191 -8.97 -14.98 -15.58
C ASN A 191 -7.79 -14.14 -16.11
N VAL A 192 -7.15 -13.30 -15.28
CA VAL A 192 -6.16 -12.29 -15.75
C VAL A 192 -4.90 -12.23 -14.87
N GLY A 193 -4.93 -12.87 -13.70
CA GLY A 193 -3.82 -12.83 -12.73
C GLY A 193 -2.80 -13.93 -12.95
N LYS A 194 -1.69 -13.80 -12.22
CA LYS A 194 -0.66 -14.85 -12.18
C LYS A 194 -1.07 -15.99 -11.25
N LYS A 195 -0.53 -17.19 -11.51
CA LYS A 195 -0.78 -18.41 -10.72
C LYS A 195 -2.26 -18.79 -10.61
N ALA A 196 -2.98 -18.69 -11.72
CA ALA A 196 -4.39 -19.02 -11.81
C ALA A 196 -4.73 -20.41 -11.21
N ASP A 197 -3.88 -21.43 -11.43
CA ASP A 197 -4.08 -22.76 -10.88
C ASP A 197 -4.06 -22.77 -9.34
N SER A 198 -3.11 -22.06 -8.73
CA SER A 198 -3.03 -21.95 -7.26
C SER A 198 -4.24 -21.19 -6.68
N ILE A 199 -4.66 -20.11 -7.35
CA ILE A 199 -5.86 -19.36 -6.94
C ILE A 199 -7.14 -20.19 -7.16
N SER A 200 -7.20 -21.00 -8.22
CA SER A 200 -8.32 -21.94 -8.44
C SER A 200 -8.40 -23.00 -7.33
N THR A 201 -7.25 -23.50 -6.86
CA THR A 201 -7.22 -24.44 -5.72
C THR A 201 -7.68 -23.77 -4.43
N LEU A 202 -7.25 -22.51 -4.20
CA LEU A 202 -7.69 -21.69 -3.07
C LEU A 202 -9.21 -21.46 -3.10
N LEU A 203 -9.77 -21.11 -4.26
CA LEU A 203 -11.20 -20.90 -4.44
C LEU A 203 -12.02 -22.18 -4.19
N LYS A 204 -11.51 -23.34 -4.65
CA LYS A 204 -12.14 -24.65 -4.32
C LYS A 204 -12.12 -24.92 -2.82
N PHE A 205 -11.06 -24.53 -2.12
CA PHE A 205 -10.95 -24.67 -0.66
C PHE A 205 -11.94 -23.76 0.06
N LEU A 206 -12.10 -22.51 -0.39
CA LEU A 206 -13.08 -21.56 0.15
C LEU A 206 -14.53 -22.07 0.06
N ARG A 207 -14.86 -22.82 -1.00
CA ARG A 207 -16.22 -23.34 -1.27
C ARG A 207 -16.51 -24.71 -0.63
N ARG A 208 -15.62 -25.19 0.20
CA ARG A 208 -15.78 -26.48 0.90
C ARG A 208 -16.70 -26.34 2.12
#